data_fc6bcb0b02214df46613b384bb21e053
#
_entry.id   fc6bcb0b02214df46613b384bb21e053
#
_cell.length_a   1.000
_cell.length_b   1.000
_cell.length_c   1.000
_cell.angle_alpha   90.00
_cell.angle_beta   90.00
_cell.angle_gamma   90.00
#
_symmetry.space_group_name_H-M   'P 1'
#
loop_
_entity.id
_entity.type
_entity.pdbx_description
1 polymer ?
#
loop_
_entity_poly.entity_id
_entity_poly.type
_entity_poly.pdbx_seq_one_letter_code
_entity_poly.pdbx_strand_id
1 'polypeptide(L)'
;MAKREVEEINAGSMADIAFLLLIFFLITTTMNLPQVHEERLPQKSDVEFLLNERNVLQIMANKNDKIGIEGEFADISDIQNAVKKFYQHKNGTPNQPEXIEVTRKICEDTLESLENALNVYPDAPLFKIEQDAWKRRLDACIAFGDGFQTLPNNATVSIQLDNSTKYVTYMSVLDQIMQGLNSLRDSLCINRFGISFEKLNDKVESDKQKISAIRQVYPKKIMKEKNRSVQ
;
A
#
# COMPACT_ATOMS: atom_id res chain seq x y z
N MET A 1 -57.35 -5.96 52.24
CA MET A 1 -56.28 -6.20 51.22
C MET A 1 -55.95 -4.85 50.59
N ALA A 2 -54.78 -4.31 50.85
CA ALA A 2 -54.36 -3.05 50.23
C ALA A 2 -53.89 -3.28 48.78
N LYS A 3 -54.59 -2.64 47.83
CA LYS A 3 -54.24 -2.68 46.41
C LYS A 3 -53.00 -1.82 46.20
N ARG A 4 -51.84 -2.42 45.90
CA ARG A 4 -50.63 -1.70 45.51
C ARG A 4 -50.89 -0.97 44.20
N GLU A 5 -50.83 0.34 44.22
CA GLU A 5 -50.79 1.14 42.98
C GLU A 5 -49.46 0.91 42.30
N VAL A 6 -49.54 0.49 41.04
CA VAL A 6 -48.37 0.33 40.18
C VAL A 6 -48.00 1.76 39.72
N GLU A 7 -46.78 2.21 40.09
CA GLU A 7 -46.25 3.49 39.61
C GLU A 7 -46.21 3.47 38.05
N GLU A 8 -46.91 4.41 37.45
CA GLU A 8 -46.87 4.59 35.99
C GLU A 8 -45.48 5.07 35.58
N ILE A 9 -44.83 4.28 34.74
CA ILE A 9 -43.52 4.62 34.16
C ILE A 9 -43.72 5.86 33.28
N ASN A 10 -42.96 6.91 33.56
CA ASN A 10 -43.02 8.16 32.79
C ASN A 10 -42.44 7.91 31.37
N ALA A 11 -43.31 7.83 30.38
CA ALA A 11 -42.95 7.60 28.98
C ALA A 11 -42.02 8.69 28.42
N GLY A 12 -42.12 9.93 28.94
CA GLY A 12 -41.24 11.03 28.56
C GLY A 12 -39.77 10.78 28.95
N SER A 13 -39.55 10.25 30.18
CA SER A 13 -38.19 9.92 30.63
C SER A 13 -37.58 8.75 29.83
N MET A 14 -38.40 7.78 29.47
CA MET A 14 -37.93 6.65 28.62
C MET A 14 -37.54 7.12 27.20
N ALA A 15 -38.34 8.02 26.64
CA ALA A 15 -38.08 8.58 25.30
C ALA A 15 -36.76 9.39 25.30
N ASP A 16 -36.48 10.16 26.37
CA ASP A 16 -35.26 10.95 26.49
C ASP A 16 -34.02 10.04 26.59
N ILE A 17 -34.08 8.99 27.40
CA ILE A 17 -32.98 8.02 27.53
C ILE A 17 -32.73 7.33 26.15
N ALA A 18 -33.79 6.92 25.46
CA ALA A 18 -33.68 6.30 24.14
C ALA A 18 -33.05 7.27 23.12
N PHE A 19 -33.43 8.55 23.17
CA PHE A 19 -32.90 9.58 22.27
C PHE A 19 -31.40 9.84 22.57
N LEU A 20 -31.02 9.95 23.83
CA LEU A 20 -29.61 10.13 24.23
C LEU A 20 -28.76 8.93 23.81
N LEU A 21 -29.26 7.70 23.97
CA LEU A 21 -28.57 6.50 23.52
C LEU A 21 -28.40 6.50 21.99
N LEU A 22 -29.44 6.90 21.25
CA LEU A 22 -29.41 6.98 19.80
C LEU A 22 -28.33 7.99 19.33
N ILE A 23 -28.29 9.19 19.92
CA ILE A 23 -27.25 10.19 19.61
C ILE A 23 -25.86 9.66 19.98
N PHE A 24 -25.74 9.03 21.15
CA PHE A 24 -24.47 8.44 21.61
C PHE A 24 -23.95 7.41 20.58
N PHE A 25 -24.79 6.49 20.16
CA PHE A 25 -24.39 5.50 19.14
C PHE A 25 -24.08 6.16 17.79
N LEU A 26 -24.84 7.17 17.40
CA LEU A 26 -24.60 7.88 16.14
C LEU A 26 -23.21 8.57 16.16
N ILE A 27 -22.85 9.22 17.27
CA ILE A 27 -21.55 9.87 17.43
C ILE A 27 -20.42 8.82 17.48
N THR A 28 -20.62 7.73 18.21
CA THR A 28 -19.57 6.70 18.37
C THR A 28 -19.37 5.89 17.09
N THR A 29 -20.40 5.67 16.27
CA THR A 29 -20.28 4.94 15.02
C THR A 29 -19.73 5.78 13.86
N THR A 30 -19.78 7.10 13.95
CA THR A 30 -19.20 7.98 12.92
C THR A 30 -17.72 8.28 13.15
N MET A 31 -17.09 7.70 14.18
CA MET A 31 -15.64 7.76 14.28
C MET A 31 -15.02 7.12 13.04
N ASN A 32 -14.53 7.96 12.15
CA ASN A 32 -13.65 7.52 11.07
C ASN A 32 -12.43 6.85 11.71
N LEU A 33 -12.45 5.54 11.76
CA LEU A 33 -11.25 4.80 12.12
C LEU A 33 -10.14 5.26 11.19
N PRO A 34 -9.01 5.73 11.72
CA PRO A 34 -7.85 5.97 10.86
C PRO A 34 -7.65 4.70 10.05
N GLN A 35 -7.46 4.84 8.75
CA GLN A 35 -7.26 3.70 7.86
C GLN A 35 -6.12 2.85 8.42
N VAL A 36 -6.48 1.85 9.19
CA VAL A 36 -5.51 0.86 9.63
C VAL A 36 -5.04 0.17 8.36
N HIS A 37 -3.80 0.36 8.00
CA HIS A 37 -3.20 -0.35 6.89
C HIS A 37 -3.35 -1.84 7.18
N GLU A 38 -4.27 -2.50 6.48
CA GLU A 38 -4.35 -3.96 6.50
C GLU A 38 -3.03 -4.51 5.97
N GLU A 39 -2.13 -4.78 6.88
CA GLU A 39 -0.90 -5.46 6.54
C GLU A 39 -1.18 -6.96 6.51
N ARG A 40 -1.46 -7.50 5.34
CA ARG A 40 -1.43 -8.95 5.15
C ARG A 40 0.01 -9.38 5.31
N LEU A 41 0.26 -10.12 6.39
CA LEU A 41 1.57 -10.73 6.58
C LEU A 41 1.88 -11.58 5.35
N PRO A 42 3.02 -11.35 4.70
CA PRO A 42 3.39 -12.16 3.55
C PRO A 42 3.53 -13.60 4.00
N GLN A 43 2.93 -14.50 3.23
CA GLN A 43 3.16 -15.94 3.43
C GLN A 43 4.66 -16.20 3.31
N LYS A 44 5.20 -16.99 4.22
CA LYS A 44 6.58 -17.46 4.16
C LYS A 44 6.86 -18.05 2.77
N SER A 45 7.51 -17.31 1.92
CA SER A 45 8.14 -17.89 0.74
C SER A 45 9.60 -18.15 1.13
N ASP A 46 10.00 -19.40 1.15
CA ASP A 46 11.39 -19.79 1.36
C ASP A 46 12.26 -19.54 0.12
N VAL A 47 11.79 -18.69 -0.79
CA VAL A 47 12.55 -18.31 -1.98
C VAL A 47 13.48 -17.16 -1.60
N GLU A 48 14.74 -17.47 -1.41
CA GLU A 48 15.78 -16.43 -1.30
C GLU A 48 15.94 -15.73 -2.65
N PHE A 49 15.28 -14.60 -2.82
CA PHE A 49 15.57 -13.73 -3.95
C PHE A 49 16.92 -13.05 -3.70
N LEU A 50 17.86 -13.30 -4.60
CA LEU A 50 19.10 -12.51 -4.65
C LEU A 50 18.71 -11.11 -5.12
N LEU A 51 18.44 -10.23 -4.16
CA LEU A 51 18.13 -8.84 -4.44
C LEU A 51 19.44 -8.11 -4.76
N ASN A 52 19.52 -7.52 -5.93
CA ASN A 52 20.61 -6.59 -6.24
C ASN A 52 20.47 -5.38 -5.30
N GLU A 53 21.56 -4.98 -4.67
CA GLU A 53 21.59 -3.86 -3.71
C GLU A 53 20.92 -2.59 -4.27
N ARG A 54 21.15 -2.29 -5.54
CA ARG A 54 20.54 -1.13 -6.21
C ARG A 54 19.01 -1.19 -6.31
N ASN A 55 18.42 -2.38 -6.14
CA ASN A 55 16.96 -2.58 -6.22
C ASN A 55 16.28 -2.53 -4.86
N VAL A 56 17.04 -2.20 -3.81
CA VAL A 56 16.53 -2.19 -2.43
C VAL A 56 16.79 -0.82 -1.81
N LEU A 57 15.74 -0.10 -1.49
CA LEU A 57 15.85 1.08 -0.62
C LEU A 57 15.86 0.59 0.83
N GLN A 58 17.02 0.60 1.46
CA GLN A 58 17.17 0.09 2.82
C GLN A 58 16.91 1.19 3.86
N ILE A 59 15.93 0.97 4.72
CA ILE A 59 15.60 1.84 5.85
C ILE A 59 15.80 1.04 7.14
N MET A 60 16.66 1.53 8.01
CA MET A 60 17.02 0.85 9.25
C MET A 60 16.61 1.69 10.46
N ALA A 61 16.23 1.03 11.55
CA ALA A 61 16.09 1.69 12.85
C ALA A 61 16.80 0.87 13.92
N ASN A 62 17.67 1.53 14.66
CA ASN A 62 18.49 0.88 15.68
C ASN A 62 17.79 0.86 17.06
N LYS A 63 18.43 0.23 18.05
CA LYS A 63 17.92 0.11 19.42
C LYS A 63 17.65 1.45 20.14
N ASN A 64 18.24 2.53 19.68
CA ASN A 64 18.04 3.88 20.21
C ASN A 64 17.02 4.68 19.40
N ASP A 65 16.25 4.01 18.56
CA ASP A 65 15.25 4.60 17.67
C ASP A 65 15.84 5.60 16.64
N LYS A 66 17.16 5.54 16.39
CA LYS A 66 17.78 6.32 15.34
C LYS A 66 17.60 5.64 13.98
N ILE A 67 17.30 6.44 12.98
CA ILE A 67 17.00 5.98 11.64
C ILE A 67 18.22 6.10 10.74
N GLY A 68 18.41 5.14 9.87
CA GLY A 68 19.39 5.16 8.80
C GLY A 68 18.73 4.85 7.46
N ILE A 69 19.13 5.53 6.42
CA ILE A 69 18.71 5.29 5.02
C ILE A 69 19.96 4.98 4.22
N GLU A 70 19.98 3.84 3.55
CA GLU A 70 21.13 3.40 2.74
C GLU A 70 22.46 3.37 3.53
N GLY A 71 22.40 3.11 4.84
CA GLY A 71 23.57 3.06 5.71
C GLY A 71 23.98 4.40 6.31
N GLU A 72 23.40 5.51 5.92
CA GLU A 72 23.67 6.84 6.46
C GLU A 72 22.62 7.25 7.48
N PHE A 73 23.02 7.93 8.56
CA PHE A 73 22.06 8.46 9.53
C PHE A 73 21.17 9.51 8.88
N ALA A 74 19.89 9.44 9.17
CA ALA A 74 18.86 10.31 8.58
C ALA A 74 17.78 10.63 9.60
N ASP A 75 17.08 11.72 9.38
CA ASP A 75 15.87 12.04 10.13
C ASP A 75 14.66 11.30 9.55
N ILE A 76 13.67 11.07 10.40
CA ILE A 76 12.45 10.38 9.99
C ILE A 76 11.73 11.09 8.82
N SER A 77 11.83 12.41 8.75
CA SER A 77 11.26 13.22 7.66
C SER A 77 11.94 12.97 6.30
N ASP A 78 13.19 12.51 6.30
CA ASP A 78 13.95 12.26 5.06
C ASP A 78 13.46 11.01 4.33
N ILE A 79 12.77 10.13 5.04
CA ILE A 79 12.21 8.88 4.47
C ILE A 79 11.28 9.19 3.28
N GLN A 80 10.42 10.20 3.40
CA GLN A 80 9.51 10.57 2.31
C GLN A 80 10.28 10.92 1.03
N ASN A 81 11.34 11.72 1.17
CA ASN A 81 12.16 12.16 0.04
C ASN A 81 12.94 10.98 -0.56
N ALA A 82 13.47 10.09 0.28
CA ALA A 82 14.17 8.89 -0.17
C ALA A 82 13.22 7.97 -0.97
N VAL A 83 12.00 7.77 -0.48
CA VAL A 83 10.97 6.98 -1.18
C VAL A 83 10.60 7.64 -2.51
N LYS A 84 10.36 8.94 -2.53
CA LYS A 84 10.05 9.66 -3.77
C LYS A 84 11.18 9.50 -4.79
N LYS A 85 12.42 9.68 -4.36
CA LYS A 85 13.62 9.52 -5.20
C LYS A 85 13.75 8.09 -5.73
N PHE A 86 13.48 7.08 -4.90
CA PHE A 86 13.53 5.67 -5.29
C PHE A 86 12.49 5.30 -6.35
N TYR A 87 11.29 5.88 -6.28
CA TYR A 87 10.22 5.62 -7.25
C TYR A 87 10.29 6.52 -8.49
N GLN A 88 10.90 7.71 -8.37
CA GLN A 88 10.99 8.70 -9.44
C GLN A 88 12.46 9.09 -9.69
N HIS A 89 13.13 8.34 -10.53
CA HIS A 89 14.48 8.64 -10.97
C HIS A 89 14.61 8.36 -12.46
N LYS A 90 15.67 8.84 -13.08
CA LYS A 90 15.99 8.53 -14.48
C LYS A 90 16.77 7.22 -14.53
N ASN A 91 16.48 6.41 -15.52
CA ASN A 91 17.26 5.18 -15.77
C ASN A 91 18.74 5.56 -15.97
N GLY A 92 19.63 4.74 -15.42
CA GLY A 92 21.05 5.00 -15.39
C GLY A 92 21.55 5.79 -14.19
N THR A 93 20.67 6.18 -13.27
CA THR A 93 21.09 6.79 -11.99
C THR A 93 21.83 5.74 -11.16
N PRO A 94 23.06 6.04 -10.68
CA PRO A 94 23.81 5.07 -9.84
C PRO A 94 23.02 4.67 -8.59
N ASN A 95 23.11 3.41 -8.23
CA ASN A 95 22.48 2.81 -7.06
C ASN A 95 20.94 2.93 -7.02
N GLN A 96 20.29 3.05 -8.20
CA GLN A 96 18.83 3.05 -8.30
C GLN A 96 18.37 1.93 -9.24
N PRO A 97 17.18 1.35 -9.02
CA PRO A 97 16.64 0.33 -9.92
C PRO A 97 16.33 0.91 -11.31
N GLU A 98 16.28 0.06 -12.33
CA GLU A 98 15.87 0.52 -13.65
C GLU A 98 14.36 0.41 -13.86
N UNK A 99 13.43 1.40 -13.91
CA UNK A 99 12.28 1.49 -14.03
C UNK A 99 12.00 0.78 -15.13
N ILE A 100 11.19 0.00 -15.38
CA ILE A 100 10.74 -0.71 -16.57
C ILE A 100 9.62 0.05 -17.29
N GLU A 101 9.66 0.03 -18.58
CA GLU A 101 8.60 0.63 -19.39
C GLU A 101 7.51 -0.41 -19.66
N VAL A 102 6.26 -0.04 -19.40
CA VAL A 102 5.07 -0.87 -19.65
C VAL A 102 4.25 -0.16 -20.72
N THR A 103 4.16 -0.76 -21.90
CA THR A 103 3.32 -0.27 -22.99
C THR A 103 2.20 -1.26 -23.26
N ARG A 104 1.15 -0.79 -23.94
CA ARG A 104 0.02 -1.64 -24.35
C ARG A 104 0.50 -2.86 -25.13
N LYS A 105 1.41 -2.64 -26.09
CA LYS A 105 1.94 -3.73 -26.92
C LYS A 105 2.66 -4.79 -26.08
N ILE A 106 3.54 -4.36 -25.16
CA ILE A 106 4.25 -5.30 -24.25
C ILE A 106 3.25 -6.12 -23.43
N CYS A 107 2.16 -5.49 -22.96
CA CYS A 107 1.14 -6.20 -22.21
C CYS A 107 0.42 -7.24 -23.07
N GLU A 108 0.03 -6.87 -24.29
CA GLU A 108 -0.67 -7.77 -25.22
C GLU A 108 0.21 -8.96 -25.61
N ASP A 109 1.47 -8.71 -26.02
CA ASP A 109 2.45 -9.76 -26.39
C ASP A 109 2.71 -10.72 -25.22
N THR A 110 2.82 -10.19 -23.99
CA THR A 110 3.05 -11.00 -22.78
C THR A 110 1.83 -11.84 -22.44
N LEU A 111 0.63 -11.26 -22.54
CA LEU A 111 -0.62 -11.98 -22.28
C LEU A 111 -0.81 -13.13 -23.26
N GLU A 112 -0.52 -12.92 -24.55
CA GLU A 112 -0.55 -13.98 -25.57
C GLU A 112 0.43 -15.11 -25.23
N SER A 113 1.64 -14.75 -24.81
CA SER A 113 2.66 -15.73 -24.40
C SER A 113 2.22 -16.55 -23.19
N LEU A 114 1.61 -15.89 -22.19
CA LEU A 114 1.09 -16.55 -20.98
C LEU A 114 -0.13 -17.43 -21.30
N GLU A 115 -0.99 -17.02 -22.22
CA GLU A 115 -2.12 -17.82 -22.67
C GLU A 115 -1.63 -19.11 -23.37
N ASN A 116 -0.64 -19.00 -24.22
CA ASN A 116 0.01 -20.16 -24.87
C ASN A 116 0.64 -21.09 -23.82
N ALA A 117 1.30 -20.54 -22.79
CA ALA A 117 1.87 -21.34 -21.69
C ALA A 117 0.77 -22.05 -20.89
N LEU A 118 -0.36 -21.38 -20.62
CA LEU A 118 -1.49 -21.94 -19.90
C LEU A 118 -2.22 -23.03 -20.71
N ASN A 119 -2.20 -22.95 -22.04
CA ASN A 119 -2.74 -24.02 -22.89
C ASN A 119 -1.92 -25.31 -22.74
N VAL A 120 -0.61 -25.19 -22.49
CA VAL A 120 0.29 -26.35 -22.26
C VAL A 120 0.21 -26.79 -20.78
N TYR A 121 0.12 -25.84 -19.84
CA TYR A 121 0.13 -26.09 -18.40
C TYR A 121 -1.09 -25.44 -17.72
N PRO A 122 -2.31 -26.02 -17.87
CA PRO A 122 -3.55 -25.35 -17.38
C PRO A 122 -3.62 -25.18 -15.86
N ASP A 123 -2.91 -26.01 -15.12
CA ASP A 123 -2.93 -26.01 -13.65
C ASP A 123 -1.74 -25.29 -13.01
N ALA A 124 -0.98 -24.51 -13.80
CA ALA A 124 0.16 -23.76 -13.26
C ALA A 124 -0.32 -22.46 -12.56
N PRO A 125 -0.35 -22.41 -11.23
CA PRO A 125 -0.89 -21.24 -10.52
C PRO A 125 -0.07 -19.97 -10.74
N LEU A 126 1.24 -20.11 -10.96
CA LEU A 126 2.12 -18.97 -11.21
C LEU A 126 1.76 -18.24 -12.50
N PHE A 127 1.47 -18.97 -13.58
CA PHE A 127 1.08 -18.36 -14.85
C PHE A 127 -0.27 -17.63 -14.76
N LYS A 128 -1.21 -18.15 -13.96
CA LYS A 128 -2.49 -17.48 -13.71
C LYS A 128 -2.30 -16.17 -12.96
N ILE A 129 -1.45 -16.18 -11.91
CA ILE A 129 -1.13 -14.98 -11.12
C ILE A 129 -0.45 -13.92 -12.01
N GLU A 130 0.51 -14.35 -12.85
CA GLU A 130 1.18 -13.44 -13.79
C GLU A 130 0.20 -12.89 -14.83
N GLN A 131 -0.67 -13.73 -15.38
CA GLN A 131 -1.69 -13.29 -16.34
C GLN A 131 -2.58 -12.20 -15.74
N ASP A 132 -3.05 -12.39 -14.51
CA ASP A 132 -3.88 -11.39 -13.82
C ASP A 132 -3.09 -10.10 -13.54
N ALA A 133 -1.81 -10.20 -13.24
CA ALA A 133 -0.96 -9.02 -13.05
C ALA A 133 -0.80 -8.24 -14.35
N TRP A 134 -0.59 -8.94 -15.48
CA TRP A 134 -0.43 -8.30 -16.80
C TRP A 134 -1.76 -7.73 -17.33
N LYS A 135 -2.91 -8.36 -17.02
CA LYS A 135 -4.23 -7.78 -17.30
C LYS A 135 -4.40 -6.43 -16.60
N ARG A 136 -4.05 -6.34 -15.31
CA ARG A 136 -4.12 -5.07 -14.57
C ARG A 136 -3.18 -4.00 -15.15
N ARG A 137 -2.00 -4.39 -15.66
CA ARG A 137 -1.08 -3.47 -16.36
C ARG A 137 -1.67 -2.97 -17.68
N LEU A 138 -2.31 -3.86 -18.44
CA LEU A 138 -2.99 -3.50 -19.68
C LEU A 138 -4.13 -2.50 -19.40
N ASP A 139 -4.94 -2.78 -18.38
CA ASP A 139 -6.01 -1.86 -17.95
C ASP A 139 -5.45 -0.48 -17.58
N ALA A 140 -4.30 -0.45 -16.93
CA ALA A 140 -3.62 0.82 -16.58
C ALA A 140 -3.14 1.55 -17.84
N CYS A 141 -2.56 0.86 -18.82
CA CYS A 141 -2.17 1.47 -20.10
C CYS A 141 -3.38 2.06 -20.82
N ILE A 142 -4.51 1.37 -20.80
CA ILE A 142 -5.78 1.84 -21.41
C ILE A 142 -6.27 3.09 -20.65
N ALA A 143 -6.25 3.07 -19.33
CA ALA A 143 -6.73 4.18 -18.49
C ALA A 143 -5.88 5.45 -18.67
N PHE A 144 -4.58 5.31 -18.93
CA PHE A 144 -3.67 6.45 -19.15
C PHE A 144 -3.62 6.88 -20.63
N GLY A 145 -4.14 6.07 -21.55
CA GLY A 145 -4.07 6.29 -22.99
C GLY A 145 -2.67 6.11 -23.59
N ASP A 146 -1.74 5.64 -22.78
CA ASP A 146 -0.31 5.57 -23.12
C ASP A 146 0.40 4.57 -22.21
N GLY A 147 1.67 4.32 -22.42
CA GLY A 147 2.49 3.52 -21.52
C GLY A 147 2.85 4.28 -20.22
N PHE A 148 3.48 3.57 -19.31
CA PHE A 148 3.97 4.14 -18.06
C PHE A 148 5.27 3.44 -17.63
N GLN A 149 6.02 4.10 -16.74
CA GLN A 149 7.19 3.50 -16.11
C GLN A 149 6.84 3.07 -14.69
N THR A 150 7.40 1.97 -14.26
CA THR A 150 7.22 1.43 -12.91
C THR A 150 8.49 0.73 -12.44
N LEU A 151 8.58 0.46 -11.16
CA LEU A 151 9.69 -0.28 -10.57
C LEU A 151 9.69 -1.76 -11.04
N PRO A 152 10.85 -2.35 -11.29
CA PRO A 152 10.95 -3.77 -11.62
C PRO A 152 10.42 -4.64 -10.46
N ASN A 153 10.03 -5.88 -10.79
CA ASN A 153 9.39 -6.77 -9.82
C ASN A 153 10.25 -7.03 -8.58
N ASN A 154 11.55 -7.04 -8.74
CA ASN A 154 12.52 -7.27 -7.66
C ASN A 154 12.94 -6.00 -6.91
N ALA A 155 12.40 -4.82 -7.24
CA ALA A 155 12.66 -3.62 -6.47
C ALA A 155 11.74 -3.56 -5.25
N THR A 156 12.28 -3.17 -4.09
CA THR A 156 11.53 -3.13 -2.83
C THR A 156 12.09 -2.10 -1.86
N VAL A 157 11.25 -1.58 -0.98
CA VAL A 157 11.65 -0.79 0.18
C VAL A 157 11.78 -1.78 1.35
N SER A 158 12.98 -1.97 1.86
CA SER A 158 13.27 -2.88 2.97
C SER A 158 13.31 -2.10 4.29
N ILE A 159 12.55 -2.58 5.27
CA ILE A 159 12.58 -2.04 6.64
C ILE A 159 13.29 -3.06 7.52
N GLN A 160 14.43 -2.68 8.07
CA GLN A 160 15.22 -3.48 8.99
C GLN A 160 15.22 -2.83 10.37
N LEU A 161 14.73 -3.54 11.36
CA LEU A 161 14.60 -3.05 12.73
C LEU A 161 15.48 -3.86 13.68
N ASP A 162 16.09 -3.19 14.65
CA ASP A 162 16.69 -3.88 15.78
C ASP A 162 15.57 -4.51 16.63
N ASN A 163 15.86 -5.64 17.30
CA ASN A 163 14.91 -6.32 18.19
C ASN A 163 14.39 -5.41 19.31
N SER A 164 15.16 -4.42 19.69
CA SER A 164 14.84 -3.48 20.77
C SER A 164 14.18 -2.20 20.28
N THR A 165 13.98 -2.03 18.97
CA THR A 165 13.31 -0.85 18.38
C THR A 165 11.84 -0.84 18.81
N LYS A 166 11.36 0.31 19.24
CA LYS A 166 9.95 0.46 19.67
C LYS A 166 8.98 0.29 18.52
N TYR A 167 7.84 -0.31 18.80
CA TYR A 167 6.77 -0.46 17.80
C TYR A 167 6.31 0.89 17.23
N VAL A 168 6.28 1.93 18.06
CA VAL A 168 5.93 3.30 17.62
C VAL A 168 6.89 3.78 16.52
N THR A 169 8.19 3.52 16.67
CA THR A 169 9.21 3.88 15.68
C THR A 169 8.96 3.15 14.35
N TYR A 170 8.65 1.85 14.40
CA TYR A 170 8.25 1.07 13.21
C TYR A 170 7.06 1.70 12.50
N MET A 171 6.01 2.02 13.26
CA MET A 171 4.80 2.61 12.69
C MET A 171 5.07 3.98 12.09
N SER A 172 5.92 4.79 12.73
CA SER A 172 6.32 6.10 12.20
C SER A 172 7.11 5.97 10.89
N VAL A 173 8.03 5.01 10.81
CA VAL A 173 8.78 4.71 9.57
C VAL A 173 7.81 4.29 8.46
N LEU A 174 6.91 3.35 8.75
CA LEU A 174 5.93 2.87 7.79
C LEU A 174 5.01 4.01 7.29
N ASP A 175 4.58 4.87 8.22
CA ASP A 175 3.75 6.05 7.89
C ASP A 175 4.48 7.00 6.94
N GLN A 176 5.75 7.31 7.20
CA GLN A 176 6.55 8.17 6.33
C GLN A 176 6.74 7.56 4.93
N ILE A 177 6.97 6.25 4.84
CA ILE A 177 7.04 5.53 3.56
C ILE A 177 5.72 5.69 2.80
N MET A 178 4.61 5.44 3.50
CA MET A 178 3.27 5.52 2.89
C MET A 178 2.92 6.95 2.48
N GLN A 179 3.29 7.95 3.26
CA GLN A 179 3.09 9.36 2.90
C GLN A 179 3.88 9.72 1.64
N GLY A 180 5.15 9.30 1.55
CA GLY A 180 5.98 9.50 0.35
C GLY A 180 5.33 8.86 -0.88
N LEU A 181 4.90 7.60 -0.76
CA LEU A 181 4.26 6.87 -1.85
C LEU A 181 2.90 7.50 -2.25
N ASN A 182 2.08 7.88 -1.27
CA ASN A 182 0.78 8.47 -1.53
C ASN A 182 0.91 9.87 -2.16
N SER A 183 1.94 10.64 -1.79
CA SER A 183 2.25 11.92 -2.43
C SER A 183 2.54 11.75 -3.94
N LEU A 184 3.27 10.69 -4.32
CA LEU A 184 3.52 10.35 -5.73
C LEU A 184 2.22 9.96 -6.45
N ARG A 185 1.42 9.13 -5.82
CA ARG A 185 0.13 8.69 -6.35
C ARG A 185 -0.82 9.87 -6.55
N ASP A 186 -0.86 10.79 -5.57
CA ASP A 186 -1.70 11.98 -5.64
C ASP A 186 -1.28 12.88 -6.80
N SER A 187 0.03 13.16 -6.92
CA SER A 187 0.57 13.96 -8.03
C SER A 187 0.23 13.34 -9.39
N LEU A 188 0.37 12.03 -9.53
CA LEU A 188 0.01 11.33 -10.78
C LEU A 188 -1.50 11.41 -11.04
N CYS A 189 -2.32 11.23 -10.00
CA CYS A 189 -3.78 11.25 -10.10
C CYS A 189 -4.28 12.62 -10.54
N ILE A 190 -3.76 13.68 -9.94
CA ILE A 190 -4.09 15.07 -10.31
C ILE A 190 -3.68 15.32 -11.77
N ASN A 191 -2.47 14.92 -12.17
CA ASN A 191 -1.97 15.14 -13.52
C ASN A 191 -2.75 14.38 -14.59
N ARG A 192 -3.21 13.17 -14.31
CA ARG A 192 -3.88 12.31 -15.30
C ARG A 192 -5.41 12.44 -15.28
N PHE A 193 -5.99 12.61 -14.10
CA PHE A 193 -7.46 12.57 -13.94
C PHE A 193 -8.06 13.86 -13.36
N GLY A 194 -7.23 14.85 -12.97
CA GLY A 194 -7.69 16.13 -12.41
C GLY A 194 -8.29 16.04 -11.01
N ILE A 195 -8.09 14.92 -10.32
CA ILE A 195 -8.70 14.64 -9.00
C ILE A 195 -7.61 14.14 -8.05
N SER A 196 -7.67 14.53 -6.78
CA SER A 196 -6.77 13.98 -5.74
C SER A 196 -7.02 12.49 -5.52
N PHE A 197 -5.96 11.73 -5.33
CA PHE A 197 -6.01 10.28 -5.08
C PHE A 197 -6.84 9.93 -3.84
N GLU A 198 -6.79 10.78 -2.80
CA GLU A 198 -7.56 10.59 -1.56
C GLU A 198 -9.08 10.73 -1.75
N LYS A 199 -9.50 11.44 -2.78
CA LYS A 199 -10.93 11.65 -3.07
C LYS A 199 -11.55 10.52 -3.87
N LEU A 200 -10.74 9.60 -4.39
CA LEU A 200 -11.25 8.45 -5.13
C LEU A 200 -11.90 7.45 -4.18
N ASN A 201 -13.05 6.91 -4.59
CA ASN A 201 -13.84 5.98 -3.80
C ASN A 201 -13.72 4.58 -4.40
N ASP A 202 -13.15 3.64 -3.65
CA ASP A 202 -12.96 2.24 -4.06
C ASP A 202 -14.28 1.45 -4.27
N LYS A 203 -15.41 2.02 -3.83
CA LYS A 203 -16.74 1.43 -4.04
C LYS A 203 -17.35 1.82 -5.38
N VAL A 204 -16.80 2.84 -6.05
CA VAL A 204 -17.25 3.30 -7.38
C VAL A 204 -16.35 2.67 -8.44
N GLU A 205 -16.92 1.93 -9.38
CA GLU A 205 -16.16 1.14 -10.36
C GLU A 205 -15.19 1.99 -11.20
N SER A 206 -15.63 3.17 -11.63
CA SER A 206 -14.76 4.09 -12.38
C SER A 206 -13.54 4.57 -11.56
N ASP A 207 -13.73 4.80 -10.27
CA ASP A 207 -12.65 5.24 -9.39
C ASP A 207 -11.72 4.06 -9.03
N LYS A 208 -12.29 2.88 -8.84
CA LYS A 208 -11.55 1.64 -8.60
C LYS A 208 -10.57 1.34 -9.76
N GLN A 209 -10.98 1.58 -11.00
CA GLN A 209 -10.12 1.43 -12.18
C GLN A 209 -8.96 2.44 -12.12
N LYS A 210 -9.24 3.72 -11.79
CA LYS A 210 -8.21 4.76 -11.62
C LYS A 210 -7.22 4.40 -10.50
N ILE A 211 -7.74 3.97 -9.34
CA ILE A 211 -6.93 3.53 -8.18
C ILE A 211 -6.02 2.37 -8.61
N SER A 212 -6.57 1.38 -9.31
CA SER A 212 -5.80 0.23 -9.81
C SER A 212 -4.69 0.69 -10.75
N ALA A 213 -5.00 1.55 -11.72
CA ALA A 213 -4.03 2.08 -12.69
C ALA A 213 -2.88 2.82 -11.99
N ILE A 214 -3.19 3.70 -11.05
CA ILE A 214 -2.17 4.46 -10.29
C ILE A 214 -1.28 3.51 -9.47
N ARG A 215 -1.86 2.47 -8.88
CA ARG A 215 -1.12 1.46 -8.12
C ARG A 215 -0.20 0.60 -9.00
N GLN A 216 -0.45 0.50 -10.32
CA GLN A 216 0.47 -0.16 -11.25
C GLN A 216 1.73 0.70 -11.47
N VAL A 217 1.61 2.02 -11.51
CA VAL A 217 2.75 2.93 -11.66
C VAL A 217 3.57 2.98 -10.36
N TYR A 218 2.89 3.18 -9.23
CA TYR A 218 3.53 3.27 -7.90
C TYR A 218 3.02 2.15 -6.98
N PRO A 219 3.51 0.90 -7.17
CA PRO A 219 3.08 -0.23 -6.35
C PRO A 219 3.62 -0.14 -4.92
N LYS A 220 2.86 -0.64 -3.95
CA LYS A 220 3.33 -0.78 -2.57
C LYS A 220 4.25 -2.00 -2.49
N LYS A 221 5.55 -1.78 -2.55
CA LYS A 221 6.59 -2.81 -2.45
C LYS A 221 7.41 -2.58 -1.18
N ILE A 222 6.87 -3.03 -0.05
CA ILE A 222 7.50 -2.88 1.27
C ILE A 222 7.76 -4.28 1.83
N MET A 223 8.97 -4.51 2.29
CA MET A 223 9.39 -5.77 2.90
C MET A 223 9.99 -5.48 4.29
N LYS A 224 9.58 -6.24 5.28
CA LYS A 224 10.21 -6.22 6.59
C LYS A 224 11.25 -7.35 6.65
N GLU A 225 12.50 -6.98 6.77
CA GLU A 225 13.58 -7.96 6.96
C GLU A 225 13.65 -8.44 8.41
N LYS A 226 13.96 -9.72 8.55
CA LYS A 226 14.30 -10.26 9.87
C LYS A 226 15.66 -9.72 10.29
N ASN A 227 15.76 -9.35 11.55
CA ASN A 227 17.04 -8.94 12.12
C ASN A 227 18.08 -10.05 11.96
N ARG A 228 19.19 -9.73 11.34
CA ARG A 228 20.38 -10.55 11.45
C ARG A 228 20.91 -10.33 12.88
N SER A 229 20.73 -11.31 13.74
CA SER A 229 21.49 -11.31 14.99
C SER A 229 22.97 -11.35 14.61
N VAL A 230 23.65 -10.22 14.83
CA VAL A 230 25.11 -10.21 14.74
C VAL A 230 25.61 -11.14 15.87
N GLN A 231 26.11 -12.29 15.50
CA GLN A 231 26.81 -13.19 16.42
C GLN A 231 28.13 -12.55 16.85
#